data_f38c39d3b6031ed224837751633dddbc
#
_entry.id   f38c39d3b6031ed224837751633dddbc
#
_cell.length_a   1.000
_cell.length_b   1.000
_cell.length_c   1.000
_cell.angle_alpha   90.00
_cell.angle_beta   90.00
_cell.angle_gamma   90.00
#
_symmetry.space_group_name_H-M   'P 1'
#
loop_
_entity.id
_entity.type
_entity.pdbx_description
1 polymer ?
#
loop_
_entity_poly.entity_id
_entity_poly.type
_entity_poly.pdbx_seq_one_letter_code
_entity_poly.pdbx_strand_id
1 'polypeptide(L)' 'MIESYQTERQMTANALSAELVYMEQELAKIKERGDYKEYTALMRTYLATQKAFLKVVAEMDSETPETDALLEFAAGQSA' A
#
# COMPACT_ATOMS: atom_id res chain seq x y z
N MET A 1 -17.44 15.48 -1.32
CA MET A 1 -18.16 14.46 -2.04
C MET A 1 -17.41 13.15 -1.99
N ILE A 2 -18.15 12.06 -1.91
CA ILE A 2 -17.57 10.73 -1.72
C ILE A 2 -16.64 10.34 -2.87
N GLU A 3 -17.02 10.66 -4.08
CA GLU A 3 -16.21 10.35 -5.27
C GLU A 3 -14.87 11.05 -5.28
N SER A 4 -14.83 12.33 -4.91
CA SER A 4 -13.55 13.06 -4.82
C SER A 4 -12.63 12.46 -3.79
N TYR A 5 -13.19 12.10 -2.67
CA TYR A 5 -12.44 11.53 -1.57
C TYR A 5 -11.82 10.19 -1.95
N GLN A 6 -12.63 9.32 -2.58
CA GLN A 6 -12.14 8.04 -3.06
C GLN A 6 -11.08 8.22 -4.14
N THR A 7 -11.26 9.23 -4.99
CA THR A 7 -10.28 9.51 -6.05
C THR A 7 -8.93 9.90 -5.48
N GLU A 8 -8.91 10.72 -4.42
CA GLU A 8 -7.66 11.11 -3.77
C GLU A 8 -6.92 9.91 -3.20
N ARG A 9 -7.63 9.02 -2.54
CA ARG A 9 -7.02 7.81 -1.99
C ARG A 9 -6.55 6.87 -3.08
N GLN A 10 -7.33 6.78 -4.16
CA GLN A 10 -6.93 5.98 -5.31
C GLN A 10 -5.63 6.50 -5.90
N MET A 11 -5.51 7.82 -6.04
CA MET A 11 -4.29 8.44 -6.55
C MET A 11 -3.10 8.20 -5.63
N THR A 12 -3.32 8.29 -4.32
CA THR A 12 -2.26 8.01 -3.35
C THR A 12 -1.81 6.55 -3.45
N ALA A 13 -2.75 5.62 -3.53
CA ALA A 13 -2.43 4.21 -3.68
C ALA A 13 -1.66 3.95 -4.97
N ASN A 14 -2.07 4.58 -6.06
CA ASN A 14 -1.39 4.43 -7.35
C ASN A 14 0.04 4.98 -7.29
N ALA A 15 0.23 6.13 -6.64
CA ALA A 15 1.56 6.72 -6.49
C ALA A 15 2.48 5.83 -5.66
N LEU A 16 1.97 5.29 -4.56
CA LEU A 16 2.75 4.38 -3.71
C LEU A 16 3.09 3.09 -4.46
N SER A 17 2.15 2.56 -5.22
CA SER A 17 2.37 1.37 -6.03
C SER A 17 3.47 1.60 -7.07
N ALA A 18 3.46 2.76 -7.72
CA ALA A 18 4.48 3.10 -8.70
C ALA A 18 5.86 3.23 -8.04
N GLU A 19 5.93 3.82 -6.85
CA GLU A 19 7.17 3.91 -6.09
C GLU A 19 7.70 2.54 -5.72
N LEU A 20 6.82 1.62 -5.31
CA LEU A 20 7.21 0.26 -4.98
C LEU A 20 7.82 -0.45 -6.17
N VAL A 21 7.20 -0.33 -7.34
CA VAL A 21 7.72 -0.94 -8.57
C VAL A 21 9.09 -0.36 -8.92
N TYR A 22 9.24 0.95 -8.81
CA TYR A 22 10.52 1.62 -9.07
C TYR A 22 11.60 1.12 -8.12
N MET A 23 11.28 1.04 -6.82
CA MET A 23 12.24 0.56 -5.83
C MET A 23 12.62 -0.91 -6.06
N GLU A 24 11.68 -1.74 -6.49
CA GLU A 24 11.98 -3.13 -6.82
C GLU A 24 13.00 -3.22 -7.95
N GLN A 25 12.86 -2.38 -8.97
CA GLN A 25 13.80 -2.34 -10.07
C GLN A 25 15.18 -1.87 -9.61
N GLU A 26 15.20 -0.84 -8.77
CA GLU A 26 16.47 -0.33 -8.22
C GLU A 26 17.15 -1.34 -7.32
N LEU A 27 16.37 -2.04 -6.49
CA LEU A 27 16.90 -3.09 -5.62
C LEU A 27 17.58 -4.20 -6.44
N ALA A 28 16.98 -4.59 -7.55
CA ALA A 28 17.56 -5.60 -8.43
C ALA A 28 18.90 -5.14 -8.99
N LYS A 29 19.00 -3.87 -9.42
CA LYS A 29 20.23 -3.30 -9.93
C LYS A 29 21.31 -3.25 -8.87
N ILE A 30 20.96 -2.81 -7.66
CA ILE A 30 21.90 -2.70 -6.56
C ILE A 30 22.40 -4.09 -6.16
N LYS A 31 21.53 -5.07 -6.16
CA LYS A 31 21.89 -6.46 -5.85
C LYS A 31 22.91 -6.99 -6.87
N GLU A 32 22.72 -6.68 -8.15
CA GLU A 32 23.66 -7.07 -9.18
C GLU A 32 25.05 -6.45 -8.98
N ARG A 33 25.08 -5.20 -8.51
CA ARG A 33 26.35 -4.51 -8.22
C ARG A 33 27.03 -5.03 -6.97
N GLY A 34 26.29 -5.73 -6.11
CA GLY A 34 26.85 -6.23 -4.87
C GLY A 34 27.00 -5.18 -3.78
N ASP A 35 26.31 -4.06 -3.89
CA ASP A 35 26.37 -2.98 -2.91
C ASP A 35 25.36 -3.22 -1.80
N TYR A 36 25.75 -4.02 -0.82
CA TYR A 36 24.84 -4.41 0.25
C TYR A 36 24.43 -3.27 1.15
N LYS A 37 25.28 -2.27 1.30
CA LYS A 37 24.96 -1.12 2.14
C LYS A 37 23.81 -0.33 1.54
N GLU A 38 23.90 -0.05 0.26
CA GLU A 38 22.86 0.66 -0.47
C GLU A 38 21.58 -0.18 -0.57
N TYR A 39 21.74 -1.47 -0.79
CA TYR A 39 20.62 -2.40 -0.84
C TYR A 39 19.83 -2.38 0.46
N THR A 40 20.52 -2.46 1.59
CA THR A 40 19.87 -2.44 2.91
C THR A 40 19.15 -1.13 3.16
N ALA A 41 19.77 -0.02 2.79
CA ALA A 41 19.16 1.30 2.96
C ALA A 41 17.88 1.44 2.14
N LEU A 42 17.92 1.02 0.88
CA LEU A 42 16.74 1.10 0.02
C LEU A 42 15.66 0.11 0.45
N MET A 43 16.06 -1.06 0.92
CA MET A 43 15.11 -2.06 1.42
C MET A 43 14.30 -1.52 2.59
N ARG A 44 14.92 -0.76 3.49
CA ARG A 44 14.20 -0.14 4.60
C ARG A 44 13.13 0.82 4.10
N THR A 45 13.48 1.63 3.11
CA THR A 45 12.53 2.56 2.50
C THR A 45 11.42 1.80 1.79
N TYR A 46 11.76 0.73 1.09
CA TYR A 46 10.79 -0.11 0.41
C TYR A 46 9.77 -0.69 1.39
N LEU A 47 10.23 -1.23 2.50
CA LEU A 47 9.34 -1.81 3.49
C LEU A 47 8.44 -0.76 4.15
N ALA A 48 8.97 0.43 4.40
CA ALA A 48 8.18 1.52 4.94
C ALA A 48 7.10 1.97 3.94
N THR A 49 7.45 2.06 2.68
CA THR A 49 6.51 2.44 1.62
C THR A 49 5.44 1.36 1.43
N GLN A 50 5.84 0.09 1.49
CA GLN A 50 4.91 -1.02 1.39
C GLN A 50 3.90 -0.99 2.53
N LYS A 51 4.35 -0.70 3.74
CA LYS A 51 3.48 -0.58 4.90
C LYS A 51 2.48 0.57 4.71
N ALA A 52 2.95 1.70 4.21
CA ALA A 52 2.09 2.84 3.92
C ALA A 52 1.05 2.50 2.85
N PHE A 53 1.47 1.81 1.81
CA PHE A 53 0.57 1.37 0.74
C PHE A 53 -0.54 0.46 1.28
N LEU A 54 -0.17 -0.53 2.08
CA LEU A 54 -1.13 -1.46 2.65
C LEU A 54 -2.12 -0.74 3.57
N LYS A 55 -1.64 0.26 4.30
CA LYS A 55 -2.50 1.06 5.16
C LYS A 55 -3.53 1.84 4.36
N VAL A 56 -3.11 2.46 3.26
CA VAL A 56 -4.03 3.21 2.38
C VAL A 56 -5.08 2.27 1.78
N VAL A 57 -4.66 1.11 1.31
CA VAL A 57 -5.57 0.13 0.73
C VAL A 57 -6.59 -0.34 1.78
N ALA A 58 -6.15 -0.59 2.99
CA ALA A 58 -7.05 -0.99 4.07
C ALA A 58 -8.07 0.10 4.39
N GLU A 59 -7.63 1.36 4.39
CA GLU A 59 -8.52 2.48 4.61
C GLU A 59 -9.55 2.64 3.50
N MET A 60 -9.15 2.40 2.26
CA MET A 60 -10.06 2.42 1.12
C MET A 60 -11.15 1.36 1.27
N ASP A 61 -10.76 0.17 1.65
CA ASP A 61 -11.70 -0.94 1.85
C ASP A 61 -12.68 -0.63 2.98
N SER A 62 -12.19 -0.09 4.07
CA SER A 62 -13.04 0.20 5.24
C SER A 62 -14.01 1.36 5.00
N GLU A 63 -13.79 2.16 3.99
CA GLU A 63 -14.67 3.30 3.67
C GLU A 63 -15.73 2.97 2.63
N THR A 64 -15.67 1.79 2.04
CA THR A 64 -16.68 1.35 1.10
C THR A 64 -17.93 0.94 1.87
N PRO A 65 -19.08 1.57 1.62
CA PRO A 65 -20.30 1.21 2.36
C PRO A 65 -20.65 -0.28 2.30
N GLU A 66 -20.40 -0.90 1.16
CA GLU A 66 -20.64 -2.33 1.00
C GLU A 66 -19.75 -3.16 1.93
N THR A 67 -18.49 -2.77 2.03
CA THR A 67 -17.52 -3.46 2.88
C THR A 67 -17.92 -3.31 4.34
N ASP A 68 -18.33 -2.11 4.75
CA ASP A 68 -18.77 -1.85 6.11
C ASP A 68 -20.00 -2.71 6.45
N ALA A 69 -20.95 -2.78 5.54
CA ALA A 69 -22.15 -3.58 5.74
C ALA A 69 -21.82 -5.06 5.88
N LEU A 70 -20.88 -5.55 5.08
CA LEU A 70 -20.44 -6.94 5.14
C LEU A 70 -19.71 -7.23 6.44
N LEU A 71 -18.89 -6.31 6.91
CA LEU A 71 -18.16 -6.47 8.15
C LEU A 71 -19.11 -6.50 9.35
N GLU A 72 -20.10 -5.63 9.36
CA GLU A 72 -21.11 -5.60 10.41
C GLU A 72 -21.92 -6.88 10.41
N PHE A 73 -22.30 -7.35 9.25
CA PHE A 73 -23.04 -8.58 9.10
C PHE A 73 -22.23 -9.77 9.62
N ALA A 74 -20.96 -9.84 9.22
CA ALA A 74 -20.08 -10.92 9.66
C ALA A 74 -19.86 -10.89 11.17
N ALA A 75 -19.68 -9.70 11.74
CA ALA A 75 -19.51 -9.53 13.17
C ALA A 75 -20.77 -9.96 13.93
N GLY A 76 -21.93 -9.61 13.41
CA GLY A 76 -23.21 -10.02 14.00
C GLY A 76 -23.40 -11.53 13.96
N GLN A 77 -22.93 -12.16 12.91
CA GLN A 77 -23.05 -13.61 12.77
C GLN A 77 -22.08 -14.36 13.66
N SER A 78 -20.90 -13.75 13.92
CA SER A 78 -19.90 -14.38 14.78
C SER A 78 -20.27 -14.32 16.24
N ALA A 79 -21.12 -13.38 16.57
CA ALA A 79 -21.60 -13.25 17.95
C ALA A 79 -22.67 -14.27 18.26
#